data_bc61c0f2789260966361973046571bf6
#
_entry.id   bc61c0f2789260966361973046571bf6
#
_cell.length_a   1.000
_cell.length_b   1.000
_cell.length_c   1.000
_cell.angle_alpha   90.00
_cell.angle_beta   90.00
_cell.angle_gamma   90.00
#
_symmetry.space_group_name_H-M   'P 1'
#
loop_
_entity.id
_entity.type
_entity.pdbx_description
1 polymer ?
#
loop_
_entity_poly.entity_id
_entity_poly.type
_entity_poly.pdbx_seq_one_letter_code
_entity_poly.pdbx_strand_id
1 'polypeptide(L)'
;MRRLLALASFLLLLALIFVWFQESRQPKAVELIPVISGQPEYCLTCHADLPEISASHPIKTFGCVSCHGGERLALDADLAHSSMRGGANPSDLSVVEASCGGSACHSGSEADQRDHIQRVTTSIQSTYAGAIASIRYTFGAQPSLTPIFGIYAVTDEDSKTGITSLLAFDPSRETNPSIKKFAE
;
A
#
# COMPACT_ATOMS: atom_id res chain seq x y z
N MET A 1 46.66 -38.97 -0.87
CA MET A 1 45.58 -38.84 -1.87
C MET A 1 44.19 -39.19 -1.33
N ARG A 2 43.96 -40.40 -0.77
CA ARG A 2 42.59 -40.81 -0.29
C ARG A 2 41.95 -39.83 0.73
N ARG A 3 42.73 -39.32 1.72
CA ARG A 3 42.19 -38.36 2.71
C ARG A 3 41.81 -37.02 2.10
N LEU A 4 42.55 -36.52 1.12
CA LEU A 4 42.25 -35.28 0.41
C LEU A 4 40.98 -35.43 -0.44
N LEU A 5 40.80 -36.56 -1.12
CA LEU A 5 39.61 -36.87 -1.88
C LEU A 5 38.37 -36.97 -0.98
N ALA A 6 38.49 -37.62 0.17
CA ALA A 6 37.39 -37.72 1.13
C ALA A 6 37.00 -36.35 1.69
N LEU A 7 37.96 -35.49 1.98
CA LEU A 7 37.70 -34.13 2.46
C LEU A 7 37.03 -33.26 1.38
N ALA A 8 37.50 -33.36 0.13
CA ALA A 8 36.89 -32.65 -1.00
C ALA A 8 35.45 -33.12 -1.26
N SER A 9 35.19 -34.42 -1.20
CA SER A 9 33.83 -34.97 -1.36
C SER A 9 32.92 -34.52 -0.22
N PHE A 10 33.40 -34.46 1.00
CA PHE A 10 32.61 -33.98 2.14
C PHE A 10 32.25 -32.49 2.02
N LEU A 11 33.24 -31.64 1.63
CA LEU A 11 32.97 -30.23 1.40
C LEU A 11 31.99 -30.00 0.26
N LEU A 12 32.09 -30.76 -0.82
CA LEU A 12 31.14 -30.71 -1.93
C LEU A 12 29.73 -31.08 -1.46
N LEU A 13 29.61 -32.14 -0.66
CA LEU A 13 28.31 -32.56 -0.11
C LEU A 13 27.70 -31.46 0.77
N LEU A 14 28.50 -30.85 1.65
CA LEU A 14 28.04 -29.73 2.47
C LEU A 14 27.58 -28.54 1.62
N ALA A 15 28.31 -28.20 0.56
CA ALA A 15 27.95 -27.13 -0.34
C ALA A 15 26.63 -27.45 -1.07
N LEU A 16 26.42 -28.68 -1.53
CA LEU A 16 25.17 -29.11 -2.17
C LEU A 16 24.00 -29.07 -1.18
N ILE A 17 24.19 -29.54 0.05
CA ILE A 17 23.18 -29.46 1.11
C ILE A 17 22.84 -28.01 1.40
N PHE A 18 23.84 -27.13 1.47
CA PHE A 18 23.62 -25.70 1.71
C PHE A 18 22.83 -25.03 0.58
N VAL A 19 23.19 -25.30 -0.68
CA VAL A 19 22.46 -24.79 -1.84
C VAL A 19 21.02 -25.32 -1.85
N TRP A 20 20.82 -26.63 -1.63
CA TRP A 20 19.48 -27.22 -1.55
C TRP A 20 18.64 -26.61 -0.43
N PHE A 21 19.26 -26.33 0.74
CA PHE A 21 18.59 -25.71 1.85
C PHE A 21 18.22 -24.25 1.57
N GLN A 22 19.06 -23.51 0.87
CA GLN A 22 18.78 -22.15 0.42
C GLN A 22 17.60 -22.15 -0.57
N GLU A 23 17.64 -23.03 -1.55
CA GLU A 23 16.60 -23.14 -2.57
C GLU A 23 15.25 -23.60 -2.00
N SER A 24 15.27 -24.52 -1.03
CA SER A 24 14.05 -24.99 -0.35
C SER A 24 13.38 -23.92 0.55
N ARG A 25 14.09 -22.85 0.91
CA ARG A 25 13.56 -21.73 1.68
C ARG A 25 13.00 -20.59 0.82
N GLN A 26 13.23 -20.62 -0.48
CA GLN A 26 12.67 -19.61 -1.36
C GLN A 26 11.15 -19.72 -1.35
N PRO A 27 10.41 -18.61 -1.14
CA PRO A 27 8.96 -18.63 -1.24
C PRO A 27 8.58 -19.04 -2.67
N LYS A 28 7.64 -19.98 -2.80
CA LYS A 28 7.10 -20.33 -4.11
C LYS A 28 6.25 -19.17 -4.59
N ALA A 29 6.63 -18.60 -5.72
CA ALA A 29 5.89 -17.50 -6.31
C ALA A 29 4.44 -17.89 -6.59
N VAL A 30 3.51 -17.10 -6.08
CA VAL A 30 2.09 -17.18 -6.41
C VAL A 30 1.84 -16.23 -7.56
N GLU A 31 1.56 -16.80 -8.73
CA GLU A 31 1.31 -16.01 -9.93
C GLU A 31 -0.15 -15.59 -10.02
N LEU A 32 -0.37 -14.29 -10.16
CA LEU A 32 -1.65 -13.69 -10.51
C LEU A 32 -1.52 -13.08 -11.89
N ILE A 33 -2.43 -13.40 -12.81
CA ILE A 33 -2.52 -12.76 -14.13
C ILE A 33 -3.84 -11.98 -14.17
N PRO A 34 -3.81 -10.66 -13.88
CA PRO A 34 -5.00 -9.82 -13.91
C PRO A 34 -5.58 -9.70 -15.32
N VAL A 35 -6.91 -9.70 -15.42
CA VAL A 35 -7.62 -9.62 -16.72
C VAL A 35 -7.26 -8.34 -17.48
N ILE A 36 -7.15 -7.21 -16.76
CA ILE A 36 -6.89 -5.89 -17.38
C ILE A 36 -5.49 -5.80 -17.98
N SER A 37 -4.47 -6.27 -17.24
CA SER A 37 -3.09 -6.15 -17.70
C SER A 37 -2.65 -7.31 -18.57
N GLY A 38 -3.20 -8.51 -18.35
CA GLY A 38 -2.76 -9.76 -18.96
C GLY A 38 -1.32 -10.12 -18.59
N GLN A 39 -0.75 -9.51 -17.57
CA GLN A 39 0.67 -9.63 -17.22
C GLN A 39 0.82 -10.23 -15.81
N PRO A 40 1.75 -11.17 -15.61
CA PRO A 40 1.91 -11.81 -14.31
C PRO A 40 2.36 -10.83 -13.21
N GLU A 41 1.84 -11.03 -12.01
CA GLU A 41 2.19 -10.34 -10.78
C GLU A 41 2.43 -11.35 -9.67
N TYR A 42 3.47 -11.16 -8.83
CA TYR A 42 3.84 -12.04 -7.73
C TYR A 42 3.50 -11.49 -6.34
N CYS A 43 2.77 -10.40 -6.27
CA CYS A 43 2.40 -9.71 -5.03
C CYS A 43 1.71 -10.64 -4.02
N LEU A 44 0.85 -11.56 -4.49
CA LEU A 44 0.15 -12.51 -3.65
C LEU A 44 1.06 -13.56 -3.00
N THR A 45 2.32 -13.66 -3.39
CA THR A 45 3.30 -14.52 -2.71
C THR A 45 3.51 -14.11 -1.25
N CYS A 46 3.51 -12.81 -0.98
CA CYS A 46 3.64 -12.25 0.37
C CYS A 46 2.29 -11.76 0.93
N HIS A 47 1.33 -11.42 0.07
CA HIS A 47 0.06 -10.80 0.41
C HIS A 47 -1.14 -11.75 0.15
N ALA A 48 -1.01 -13.03 0.49
CA ALA A 48 -2.00 -14.06 0.17
C ALA A 48 -3.39 -13.84 0.80
N ASP A 49 -3.45 -13.20 1.98
CA ASP A 49 -4.67 -13.10 2.80
C ASP A 49 -5.34 -11.71 2.70
N LEU A 50 -5.04 -10.95 1.65
CA LEU A 50 -5.68 -9.64 1.47
C LEU A 50 -7.15 -9.80 1.08
N PRO A 51 -8.07 -9.10 1.76
CA PRO A 51 -9.46 -9.08 1.35
C PRO A 51 -9.64 -8.32 0.03
N GLU A 52 -10.68 -8.68 -0.72
CA GLU A 52 -11.10 -7.90 -1.89
C GLU A 52 -11.46 -6.47 -1.48
N ILE A 53 -11.04 -5.49 -2.28
CA ILE A 53 -11.36 -4.07 -2.05
C ILE A 53 -12.88 -3.86 -2.12
N SER A 54 -13.50 -4.39 -3.16
CA SER A 54 -14.96 -4.36 -3.37
C SER A 54 -15.34 -5.31 -4.49
N ALA A 55 -16.63 -5.60 -4.60
CA ALA A 55 -17.17 -6.43 -5.70
C ALA A 55 -16.92 -5.81 -7.09
N SER A 56 -16.76 -4.49 -7.18
CA SER A 56 -16.44 -3.79 -8.43
C SER A 56 -14.95 -3.73 -8.75
N HIS A 57 -14.08 -4.05 -7.80
CA HIS A 57 -12.61 -4.08 -7.96
C HIS A 57 -12.02 -5.41 -7.51
N PRO A 58 -12.40 -6.54 -8.13
CA PRO A 58 -11.84 -7.83 -7.75
C PRO A 58 -10.37 -7.92 -8.15
N ILE A 59 -9.56 -8.48 -7.26
CA ILE A 59 -8.10 -8.64 -7.44
C ILE A 59 -7.77 -9.38 -8.75
N LYS A 60 -8.55 -10.40 -9.10
CA LYS A 60 -8.36 -11.16 -10.35
C LYS A 60 -8.53 -10.32 -11.62
N THR A 61 -9.31 -9.26 -11.55
CA THR A 61 -9.54 -8.38 -12.70
C THR A 61 -8.49 -7.30 -12.80
N PHE A 62 -8.21 -6.63 -11.69
CA PHE A 62 -7.38 -5.42 -11.68
C PHE A 62 -5.92 -5.70 -11.32
N GLY A 63 -5.64 -6.74 -10.55
CA GLY A 63 -4.31 -6.97 -9.97
C GLY A 63 -3.98 -5.95 -8.89
N CYS A 64 -2.72 -5.93 -8.51
CA CYS A 64 -2.19 -5.04 -7.49
C CYS A 64 -1.50 -3.82 -8.11
N VAL A 65 -0.69 -4.07 -9.14
CA VAL A 65 0.18 -3.06 -9.75
C VAL A 65 -0.60 -1.97 -10.47
N SER A 66 -1.80 -2.26 -10.98
CA SER A 66 -2.66 -1.25 -11.63
C SER A 66 -2.92 -0.05 -10.74
N CYS A 67 -3.16 -0.29 -9.45
CA CYS A 67 -3.43 0.74 -8.46
C CYS A 67 -2.17 1.14 -7.69
N HIS A 68 -1.44 0.16 -7.15
CA HIS A 68 -0.32 0.39 -6.24
C HIS A 68 1.01 0.72 -6.93
N GLY A 69 1.20 0.39 -8.21
CA GLY A 69 2.53 0.41 -8.82
C GLY A 69 3.39 -0.74 -8.27
N GLY A 70 4.68 -0.53 -8.15
CA GLY A 70 5.64 -1.52 -7.67
C GLY A 70 6.19 -2.42 -8.77
N GLU A 71 7.19 -3.23 -8.41
CA GLU A 71 7.85 -4.17 -9.32
C GLU A 71 7.15 -5.53 -9.26
N ARG A 72 6.26 -5.78 -10.21
CA ARG A 72 5.29 -6.89 -10.23
C ARG A 72 5.89 -8.29 -10.10
N LEU A 73 7.12 -8.53 -10.54
CA LEU A 73 7.78 -9.85 -10.53
C LEU A 73 8.82 -9.98 -9.42
N ALA A 74 9.02 -8.95 -8.61
CA ALA A 74 9.99 -8.99 -7.53
C ALA A 74 9.48 -9.83 -6.36
N LEU A 75 10.36 -10.67 -5.81
CA LEU A 75 10.15 -11.43 -4.58
C LEU A 75 10.93 -10.86 -3.39
N ASP A 76 11.79 -9.87 -3.64
CA ASP A 76 12.44 -9.07 -2.62
C ASP A 76 11.51 -7.90 -2.25
N ALA A 77 11.29 -7.68 -0.96
CA ALA A 77 10.33 -6.70 -0.48
C ALA A 77 10.70 -5.26 -0.86
N ASP A 78 11.97 -4.89 -0.73
CA ASP A 78 12.42 -3.53 -1.02
C ASP A 78 12.31 -3.23 -2.52
N LEU A 79 12.68 -4.20 -3.35
CA LEU A 79 12.53 -4.07 -4.80
C LEU A 79 11.05 -4.05 -5.20
N ALA A 80 10.22 -4.94 -4.67
CA ALA A 80 8.79 -4.99 -4.98
C ALA A 80 8.07 -3.66 -4.69
N HIS A 81 8.48 -2.97 -3.63
CA HIS A 81 7.87 -1.71 -3.19
C HIS A 81 8.59 -0.45 -3.67
N SER A 82 9.67 -0.56 -4.45
CA SER A 82 10.53 0.56 -4.83
C SER A 82 9.84 1.66 -5.64
N SER A 83 8.81 1.32 -6.41
CA SER A 83 8.06 2.24 -7.28
C SER A 83 6.57 2.32 -6.94
N MET A 84 6.20 2.10 -5.67
CA MET A 84 4.82 2.19 -5.23
C MET A 84 4.27 3.62 -5.28
N ARG A 85 3.01 3.74 -5.68
CA ARG A 85 2.26 5.00 -5.77
C ARG A 85 1.59 5.29 -4.43
N GLY A 86 1.90 6.46 -3.84
CA GLY A 86 1.31 6.88 -2.56
C GLY A 86 1.64 5.97 -1.38
N GLY A 87 2.72 5.17 -1.46
CA GLY A 87 3.07 4.21 -0.44
C GLY A 87 1.96 3.16 -0.25
N ALA A 88 1.41 3.06 0.94
CA ALA A 88 0.30 2.14 1.23
C ALA A 88 -1.06 2.61 0.69
N ASN A 89 -1.18 3.89 0.30
CA ASN A 89 -2.45 4.48 -0.12
C ASN A 89 -2.43 4.97 -1.58
N PRO A 90 -2.83 4.15 -2.55
CA PRO A 90 -2.91 4.57 -3.94
C PRO A 90 -4.02 5.60 -4.22
N SER A 91 -4.92 5.86 -3.26
CA SER A 91 -5.96 6.89 -3.36
C SER A 91 -5.53 8.25 -2.81
N ASP A 92 -4.27 8.42 -2.39
CA ASP A 92 -3.72 9.72 -2.04
C ASP A 92 -3.87 10.71 -3.21
N LEU A 93 -4.34 11.93 -2.92
CA LEU A 93 -4.63 12.93 -3.95
C LEU A 93 -3.42 13.30 -4.82
N SER A 94 -2.20 13.11 -4.33
CA SER A 94 -0.98 13.36 -5.08
C SER A 94 -0.68 12.31 -6.17
N VAL A 95 -1.27 11.12 -6.06
CA VAL A 95 -1.04 9.99 -6.99
C VAL A 95 -2.32 9.41 -7.57
N VAL A 96 -3.48 9.88 -7.14
CA VAL A 96 -4.79 9.30 -7.49
C VAL A 96 -5.02 9.21 -9.00
N GLU A 97 -4.55 10.18 -9.78
CA GLU A 97 -4.65 10.14 -11.24
C GLU A 97 -3.85 8.98 -11.82
N ALA A 98 -2.65 8.73 -11.30
CA ALA A 98 -1.80 7.64 -11.76
C ALA A 98 -2.28 6.25 -11.31
N SER A 99 -3.05 6.19 -10.22
CA SER A 99 -3.52 4.95 -9.61
C SER A 99 -4.94 4.58 -10.06
N CYS A 100 -5.84 5.53 -9.99
CA CYS A 100 -7.27 5.32 -10.27
C CYS A 100 -7.71 5.93 -11.60
N GLY A 101 -6.88 6.81 -12.19
CA GLY A 101 -7.17 7.53 -13.41
C GLY A 101 -7.10 6.67 -14.68
N GLY A 102 -7.24 7.34 -15.81
CA GLY A 102 -7.29 6.72 -17.12
C GLY A 102 -8.70 6.68 -17.72
N SER A 103 -8.76 6.81 -19.04
CA SER A 103 -10.02 6.92 -19.79
C SER A 103 -10.94 5.69 -19.66
N ALA A 104 -10.36 4.53 -19.37
CA ALA A 104 -11.10 3.29 -19.13
C ALA A 104 -11.46 3.08 -17.65
N CYS A 105 -10.96 3.96 -16.75
CA CYS A 105 -11.13 3.89 -15.30
C CYS A 105 -11.91 5.10 -14.80
N HIS A 106 -11.28 5.97 -13.99
CA HIS A 106 -11.96 7.05 -13.26
C HIS A 106 -11.65 8.48 -13.73
N SER A 107 -10.93 8.64 -14.84
CA SER A 107 -10.69 9.93 -15.51
C SER A 107 -11.37 9.99 -16.89
N GLY A 108 -12.53 9.37 -17.03
CA GLY A 108 -13.31 9.41 -18.26
C GLY A 108 -14.02 10.75 -18.47
N SER A 109 -14.79 10.86 -19.56
CA SER A 109 -15.63 12.02 -19.82
C SER A 109 -16.82 12.06 -18.85
N GLU A 110 -17.36 13.25 -18.58
CA GLU A 110 -18.60 13.43 -17.83
C GLU A 110 -19.77 12.65 -18.43
N ALA A 111 -19.82 12.54 -19.77
CA ALA A 111 -20.86 11.79 -20.48
C ALA A 111 -20.90 10.31 -20.05
N ASP A 112 -19.75 9.72 -19.74
CA ASP A 112 -19.65 8.35 -19.27
C ASP A 112 -19.73 8.22 -17.74
N GLN A 113 -19.94 9.33 -17.04
CA GLN A 113 -19.91 9.41 -15.56
C GLN A 113 -18.63 8.85 -14.92
N ARG A 114 -17.51 8.91 -15.62
CA ARG A 114 -16.22 8.37 -15.17
C ARG A 114 -15.28 9.42 -14.61
N ASP A 115 -15.69 10.68 -14.61
CA ASP A 115 -14.88 11.81 -14.14
C ASP A 115 -14.82 11.91 -12.61
N HIS A 116 -14.51 10.76 -11.98
CA HIS A 116 -14.47 10.66 -10.53
C HIS A 116 -13.27 11.37 -9.93
N ILE A 117 -12.12 11.30 -10.61
CA ILE A 117 -10.88 11.92 -10.12
C ILE A 117 -11.06 13.43 -10.02
N GLN A 118 -11.55 14.07 -11.07
CA GLN A 118 -11.79 15.51 -11.04
C GLN A 118 -12.81 15.89 -10.00
N ARG A 119 -13.90 15.13 -9.88
CA ARG A 119 -14.94 15.38 -8.87
C ARG A 119 -14.40 15.28 -7.45
N VAL A 120 -13.56 14.28 -7.17
CA VAL A 120 -12.94 14.14 -5.86
C VAL A 120 -11.93 15.25 -5.62
N THR A 121 -11.04 15.54 -6.56
CA THR A 121 -9.98 16.55 -6.40
C THR A 121 -10.51 17.97 -6.29
N THR A 122 -11.69 18.25 -6.87
CA THR A 122 -12.36 19.55 -6.75
C THR A 122 -13.46 19.60 -5.68
N SER A 123 -13.67 18.49 -4.97
CA SER A 123 -14.69 18.38 -3.94
C SER A 123 -14.30 19.11 -2.65
N ILE A 124 -15.30 19.36 -1.81
CA ILE A 124 -15.09 19.93 -0.47
C ILE A 124 -14.22 19.00 0.39
N GLN A 125 -14.30 17.69 0.18
CA GLN A 125 -13.48 16.72 0.91
C GLN A 125 -11.99 16.92 0.66
N SER A 126 -11.58 17.15 -0.60
CA SER A 126 -10.18 17.46 -0.92
C SER A 126 -9.74 18.79 -0.32
N THR A 127 -10.60 19.82 -0.38
CA THR A 127 -10.32 21.13 0.23
C THR A 127 -10.14 21.02 1.74
N TYR A 128 -11.01 20.26 2.40
CA TYR A 128 -10.86 19.99 3.83
C TYR A 128 -9.62 19.16 4.14
N ALA A 129 -9.28 18.18 3.33
CA ALA A 129 -8.04 17.39 3.51
C ALA A 129 -6.81 18.29 3.47
N GLY A 130 -6.77 19.28 2.56
CA GLY A 130 -5.71 20.28 2.48
C GLY A 130 -5.68 21.19 3.71
N ALA A 131 -6.82 21.66 4.17
CA ALA A 131 -6.93 22.48 5.38
C ALA A 131 -6.46 21.70 6.64
N ILE A 132 -6.91 20.46 6.77
CA ILE A 132 -6.50 19.57 7.87
C ILE A 132 -4.98 19.32 7.81
N ALA A 133 -4.44 19.01 6.62
CA ALA A 133 -3.00 18.81 6.43
C ALA A 133 -2.20 20.06 6.84
N SER A 134 -2.65 21.24 6.45
CA SER A 134 -2.00 22.51 6.82
C SER A 134 -1.99 22.75 8.32
N ILE A 135 -3.10 22.52 8.98
CA ILE A 135 -3.21 22.66 10.44
C ILE A 135 -2.30 21.64 11.13
N ARG A 136 -2.38 20.36 10.74
CA ARG A 136 -1.56 19.30 11.33
C ARG A 136 -0.07 19.52 11.12
N TYR A 137 0.34 20.01 9.95
CA TYR A 137 1.73 20.39 9.69
C TYR A 137 2.19 21.54 10.57
N THR A 138 1.38 22.59 10.69
CA THR A 138 1.70 23.76 11.52
C THR A 138 1.93 23.39 12.99
N PHE A 139 1.18 22.42 13.49
CA PHE A 139 1.31 21.95 14.88
C PHE A 139 2.19 20.70 15.04
N GLY A 140 2.93 20.29 14.00
CA GLY A 140 3.85 19.17 14.06
C GLY A 140 3.21 17.78 14.15
N ALA A 141 1.90 17.68 13.93
CA ALA A 141 1.17 16.42 13.95
C ALA A 141 1.29 15.61 12.63
N GLN A 142 1.96 16.19 11.63
CA GLN A 142 2.18 15.58 10.33
C GLN A 142 3.48 16.16 9.72
N PRO A 143 4.32 15.33 9.05
CA PRO A 143 5.64 15.74 8.59
C PRO A 143 5.65 16.59 7.31
N SER A 144 4.54 16.67 6.58
CA SER A 144 4.44 17.40 5.30
C SER A 144 3.11 18.09 5.13
N LEU A 145 3.03 19.00 4.15
CA LEU A 145 1.78 19.66 3.74
C LEU A 145 0.91 18.80 2.81
N THR A 146 1.38 17.60 2.43
CA THR A 146 0.64 16.73 1.52
C THR A 146 -0.65 16.26 2.18
N PRO A 147 -1.81 16.52 1.60
CA PRO A 147 -3.08 16.04 2.12
C PRO A 147 -3.12 14.52 2.06
N ILE A 148 -3.48 13.89 3.15
CA ILE A 148 -3.68 12.45 3.24
C ILE A 148 -5.17 12.19 3.23
N PHE A 149 -5.65 11.44 2.25
CA PHE A 149 -7.07 11.14 2.07
C PHE A 149 -7.30 9.62 2.06
N GLY A 150 -8.09 9.14 3.02
CA GLY A 150 -8.52 7.74 3.07
C GLY A 150 -7.44 6.71 3.39
N ILE A 151 -6.34 7.10 4.06
CA ILE A 151 -5.23 6.19 4.36
C ILE A 151 -5.58 5.14 5.41
N TYR A 152 -6.28 5.53 6.46
CA TYR A 152 -6.52 4.66 7.59
C TYR A 152 -8.00 4.36 7.74
N ALA A 153 -8.34 3.10 7.96
CA ALA A 153 -9.63 2.76 8.51
C ALA A 153 -9.80 3.52 9.83
N VAL A 154 -10.93 4.19 9.99
CA VAL A 154 -11.27 4.81 11.27
C VAL A 154 -11.54 3.67 12.24
N THR A 155 -10.68 3.52 13.25
CA THR A 155 -10.88 2.55 14.31
C THR A 155 -11.92 3.13 15.26
N ASP A 156 -13.03 2.44 15.41
CA ASP A 156 -14.04 2.77 16.41
C ASP A 156 -13.56 2.25 17.78
N GLU A 157 -12.93 3.12 18.55
CA GLU A 157 -12.39 2.74 19.87
C GLU A 157 -13.46 2.67 20.95
N ASP A 158 -14.63 3.28 20.74
CA ASP A 158 -15.68 3.30 21.76
C ASP A 158 -16.78 2.26 21.54
N SER A 159 -16.74 1.54 20.43
CA SER A 159 -17.68 0.48 20.04
C SER A 159 -19.16 0.91 20.12
N LYS A 160 -19.44 2.22 20.07
CA LYS A 160 -20.81 2.73 20.08
C LYS A 160 -21.33 2.83 18.66
N THR A 161 -22.54 2.35 18.45
CA THR A 161 -23.23 2.53 17.17
C THR A 161 -23.50 4.01 16.92
N GLY A 162 -22.88 4.57 15.92
CA GLY A 162 -23.02 5.98 15.54
C GLY A 162 -22.02 6.40 14.48
N ILE A 163 -21.92 7.69 14.25
CA ILE A 163 -20.88 8.23 13.39
C ILE A 163 -19.54 7.93 14.04
N THR A 164 -18.70 7.14 13.36
CA THR A 164 -17.33 6.91 13.77
C THR A 164 -16.67 8.26 14.00
N SER A 165 -16.55 8.66 15.25
CA SER A 165 -15.90 9.92 15.56
C SER A 165 -14.43 9.75 15.20
N LEU A 166 -13.90 10.68 14.41
CA LEU A 166 -12.48 10.96 14.46
C LEU A 166 -12.11 10.96 15.94
N LEU A 167 -11.16 10.13 16.35
CA LEU A 167 -10.66 9.99 17.72
C LEU A 167 -10.85 11.29 18.48
N ALA A 168 -11.66 11.26 19.52
CA ALA A 168 -11.74 12.38 20.43
C ALA A 168 -10.30 12.74 20.82
N PHE A 169 -9.93 13.97 20.66
CA PHE A 169 -8.59 14.45 21.01
C PHE A 169 -8.30 14.01 22.46
N ASP A 170 -7.34 13.12 22.62
CA ASP A 170 -6.88 12.68 23.93
C ASP A 170 -5.58 13.43 24.26
N PRO A 171 -5.62 14.43 25.15
CA PRO A 171 -4.43 15.20 25.52
C PRO A 171 -3.31 14.33 26.10
N SER A 172 -3.65 13.18 26.69
CA SER A 172 -2.65 12.28 27.30
C SER A 172 -1.79 11.56 26.26
N ARG A 173 -2.33 11.37 25.06
CA ARG A 173 -1.64 10.75 23.90
C ARG A 173 -0.93 11.76 23.00
N GLU A 174 -1.20 13.05 23.20
CA GLU A 174 -0.59 14.10 22.39
C GLU A 174 0.86 14.32 22.80
N THR A 175 1.76 14.12 21.87
CA THR A 175 3.21 14.31 22.08
C THR A 175 3.68 15.74 21.78
N ASN A 176 2.88 16.53 21.05
CA ASN A 176 3.21 17.89 20.72
C ASN A 176 2.84 18.83 21.88
N PRO A 177 3.83 19.48 22.54
CA PRO A 177 3.59 20.31 23.72
C PRO A 177 2.71 21.53 23.43
N SER A 178 2.70 22.03 22.20
CA SER A 178 1.85 23.16 21.81
C SER A 178 0.38 22.78 21.77
N ILE A 179 0.05 21.60 21.27
CA ILE A 179 -1.33 21.10 21.21
C ILE A 179 -1.83 20.75 22.60
N LYS A 180 -0.98 20.12 23.41
CA LYS A 180 -1.30 19.76 24.79
C LYS A 180 -1.68 20.99 25.63
N LYS A 181 -0.99 22.10 25.45
CA LYS A 181 -1.24 23.36 26.17
C LYS A 181 -2.57 24.02 25.80
N PHE A 182 -3.13 23.75 24.63
CA PHE A 182 -4.44 24.27 24.23
C PHE A 182 -5.62 23.46 24.77
N ALA A 183 -5.38 22.28 25.30
CA ALA A 183 -6.42 21.36 25.80
C ALA A 183 -6.58 21.40 27.34
N GLU A 184 -5.67 22.08 28.04
CA GLU A 184 -5.76 22.40 29.47
C GLU A 184 -6.49 23.74 29.66
#